data_63e4442260878780523bb264f8ff40fe
#
_entry.id   63e4442260878780523bb264f8ff40fe
#
_cell.length_a   1.000
_cell.length_b   1.000
_cell.length_c   1.000
_cell.angle_alpha   90.00
_cell.angle_beta   90.00
_cell.angle_gamma   90.00
#
_symmetry.space_group_name_H-M   'P 1'
#
loop_
_entity.id
_entity.type
_entity.pdbx_description
1 polymer ?
#
loop_
_entity_poly.entity_id
_entity_poly.type
_entity_poly.pdbx_seq_one_letter_code
_entity_poly.pdbx_strand_id
1 'polypeptide(L)'
;DLLDFGTRKIDTGAWPSAKILLSPRVGFTWDVFNDQTLKVRGGSGIFTGRLPLVFFTNMPTNSGMVQGSYRAQTTYNANGSIKASNPALATLSGKMITDVNEMISKLGLKNTITPEDGALPSEIAGVDPDFKMPQVWKTSFAVDYQVPTSFPMTVTLEGIYTKTDRKST
;
A
#
# COMPACT_ATOMS: atom_id res chain seq x y z
N ASP A 1 -14.44 9.74 -12.12
CA ASP A 1 -14.72 11.16 -11.95
C ASP A 1 -13.47 11.98 -12.15
N LEU A 2 -13.51 12.91 -13.08
CA LEU A 2 -12.38 13.75 -13.47
C LEU A 2 -12.30 14.96 -12.53
N LEU A 3 -11.26 14.99 -11.70
CA LEU A 3 -10.95 16.14 -10.85
C LEU A 3 -9.93 17.02 -11.57
N ASP A 4 -10.26 18.30 -11.73
CA ASP A 4 -9.44 19.27 -12.43
C ASP A 4 -8.71 20.18 -11.41
N PHE A 5 -7.38 20.04 -11.36
CA PHE A 5 -6.48 20.90 -10.57
C PHE A 5 -5.73 21.91 -11.44
N GLY A 6 -6.37 22.41 -12.49
CA GLY A 6 -5.81 23.39 -13.42
C GLY A 6 -4.86 22.75 -14.42
N THR A 7 -3.65 22.39 -14.02
CA THR A 7 -2.65 21.76 -14.90
C THR A 7 -2.69 20.25 -14.92
N ARG A 8 -3.40 19.62 -13.96
CA ARG A 8 -3.51 18.16 -13.84
C ARG A 8 -4.96 17.75 -13.73
N LYS A 9 -5.33 16.81 -14.58
CA LYS A 9 -6.63 16.13 -14.51
C LYS A 9 -6.41 14.73 -13.97
N ILE A 10 -7.06 14.43 -12.84
CA ILE A 10 -6.93 13.14 -12.17
C ILE A 10 -8.29 12.46 -12.22
N ASP A 11 -8.34 11.28 -12.83
CA ASP A 11 -9.50 10.42 -12.80
C ASP A 11 -9.35 9.38 -11.69
N THR A 12 -10.10 9.55 -10.61
CA THR A 12 -10.07 8.66 -9.45
C THR A 12 -10.75 7.31 -9.72
N GLY A 13 -11.49 7.20 -10.81
CA GLY A 13 -12.11 5.95 -11.28
C GLY A 13 -11.27 5.20 -12.31
N ALA A 14 -10.15 5.78 -12.77
CA ALA A 14 -9.31 5.14 -13.76
C ALA A 14 -8.50 3.99 -13.17
N TRP A 15 -8.55 2.85 -13.85
CA TRP A 15 -7.73 1.68 -13.52
C TRP A 15 -6.54 1.59 -14.45
N PRO A 16 -5.39 1.10 -13.96
CA PRO A 16 -4.22 0.89 -14.81
C PRO A 16 -4.51 -0.16 -15.88
N SER A 17 -3.92 0.04 -17.04
CA SER A 17 -4.04 -0.90 -18.15
C SER A 17 -3.44 -2.26 -17.79
N ALA A 18 -4.10 -3.34 -18.18
CA ALA A 18 -3.56 -4.68 -17.99
C ALA A 18 -2.25 -4.84 -18.78
N LYS A 19 -1.18 -5.22 -18.09
CA LYS A 19 0.15 -5.43 -18.70
C LYS A 19 0.64 -6.84 -18.37
N ILE A 20 1.19 -7.51 -19.38
CA ILE A 20 1.84 -8.80 -19.18
C ILE A 20 3.22 -8.54 -18.57
N LEU A 21 3.47 -9.12 -17.39
CA LEU A 21 4.75 -9.05 -16.70
C LEU A 21 5.37 -10.44 -16.67
N LEU A 22 6.46 -10.58 -17.40
CA LEU A 22 7.20 -11.84 -17.43
C LEU A 22 8.08 -11.95 -16.17
N SER A 23 8.08 -13.14 -15.57
CA SER A 23 8.86 -13.46 -14.38
C SER A 23 9.72 -14.71 -14.62
N PRO A 24 10.67 -14.66 -15.57
CA PRO A 24 11.55 -15.79 -15.85
C PRO A 24 12.43 -16.08 -14.63
N ARG A 25 12.72 -17.39 -14.44
CA ARG A 25 13.58 -17.86 -13.37
C ARG A 25 14.43 -18.99 -13.91
N VAL A 26 15.69 -19.01 -13.50
CA VAL A 26 16.63 -20.07 -13.79
C VAL A 26 17.41 -20.39 -12.51
N GLY A 27 17.66 -21.66 -12.29
CA GLY A 27 18.47 -22.11 -11.15
C GLY A 27 19.23 -23.38 -11.51
N PHE A 28 20.32 -23.58 -10.81
CA PHE A 28 21.14 -24.80 -10.93
C PHE A 28 21.61 -25.24 -9.56
N THR A 29 21.85 -26.52 -9.46
CA THR A 29 22.55 -27.17 -8.35
C THR A 29 23.54 -28.16 -8.94
N TRP A 30 24.78 -28.02 -8.55
CA TRP A 30 25.86 -28.85 -9.02
C TRP A 30 26.58 -29.49 -7.84
N ASP A 31 26.64 -30.80 -7.82
CA ASP A 31 27.47 -31.60 -6.92
C ASP A 31 28.83 -31.81 -7.58
N VAL A 32 29.84 -31.10 -7.07
CA VAL A 32 31.16 -31.01 -7.73
C VAL A 32 31.84 -32.36 -7.79
N PHE A 33 31.75 -33.15 -6.72
CA PHE A 33 32.44 -34.46 -6.60
C PHE A 33 31.49 -35.65 -6.73
N ASN A 34 30.20 -35.42 -6.88
CA ASN A 34 29.14 -36.42 -6.96
C ASN A 34 29.04 -37.30 -5.69
N ASP A 35 29.52 -36.80 -4.56
CA ASP A 35 29.51 -37.45 -3.25
C ASP A 35 28.83 -36.58 -2.17
N GLN A 36 28.23 -35.47 -2.59
CA GLN A 36 27.56 -34.46 -1.75
C GLN A 36 28.48 -33.68 -0.81
N THR A 37 29.80 -33.85 -0.91
CA THR A 37 30.79 -33.15 -0.09
C THR A 37 30.81 -31.66 -0.41
N LEU A 38 30.72 -31.29 -1.69
CA LEU A 38 30.73 -29.91 -2.15
C LEU A 38 29.62 -29.68 -3.16
N LYS A 39 28.64 -28.86 -2.78
CA LYS A 39 27.56 -28.46 -3.67
C LYS A 39 27.63 -26.98 -3.98
N VAL A 40 27.48 -26.63 -5.24
CA VAL A 40 27.35 -25.28 -5.72
C VAL A 40 25.94 -25.10 -6.24
N ARG A 41 25.23 -24.10 -5.72
CA ARG A 41 23.87 -23.80 -6.17
C ARG A 41 23.73 -22.31 -6.45
N GLY A 42 22.90 -22.00 -7.41
CA GLY A 42 22.65 -20.62 -7.75
C GLY A 42 21.37 -20.46 -8.52
N GLY A 43 20.89 -19.24 -8.56
CA GLY A 43 19.70 -18.92 -9.32
C GLY A 43 19.59 -17.44 -9.60
N SER A 44 18.89 -17.13 -10.67
CA SER A 44 18.58 -15.76 -11.04
C SER A 44 17.15 -15.68 -11.54
N GLY A 45 16.46 -14.60 -11.24
CA GLY A 45 15.09 -14.44 -11.73
C GLY A 45 14.51 -13.06 -11.48
N ILE A 46 13.46 -12.79 -12.23
CA ILE A 46 12.64 -11.60 -12.08
C ILE A 46 11.40 -11.97 -11.28
N PHE A 47 11.13 -11.21 -10.25
CA PHE A 47 9.99 -11.40 -9.36
C PHE A 47 9.10 -10.17 -9.45
N THR A 48 7.83 -10.38 -9.76
CA THR A 48 6.84 -9.32 -9.80
C THR A 48 6.16 -9.20 -8.44
N GLY A 49 6.22 -8.02 -7.85
CA GLY A 49 5.52 -7.71 -6.61
C GLY A 49 4.02 -7.56 -6.84
N ARG A 50 3.23 -7.77 -5.80
CA ARG A 50 1.80 -7.51 -5.81
C ARG A 50 1.51 -6.28 -4.94
N LEU A 51 0.82 -5.30 -5.50
CA LEU A 51 0.34 -4.16 -4.72
C LEU A 51 -0.92 -4.55 -3.95
N PRO A 52 -1.05 -4.20 -2.66
CA PRO A 52 -2.28 -4.40 -1.92
C PRO A 52 -3.46 -3.68 -2.57
N LEU A 53 -4.59 -4.36 -2.73
CA LEU A 53 -5.79 -3.80 -3.37
C LEU A 53 -6.35 -2.58 -2.64
N VAL A 54 -6.03 -2.41 -1.36
CA VAL A 54 -6.47 -1.26 -0.56
C VAL A 54 -6.05 0.09 -1.16
N PHE A 55 -4.91 0.14 -1.86
CA PHE A 55 -4.50 1.38 -2.54
C PHE A 55 -5.46 1.76 -3.67
N PHE A 56 -5.99 0.77 -4.38
CA PHE A 56 -6.94 1.00 -5.46
C PHE A 56 -8.34 1.32 -4.94
N THR A 57 -8.78 0.69 -3.85
CA THR A 57 -10.11 0.95 -3.27
C THR A 57 -10.20 2.33 -2.63
N ASN A 58 -9.09 2.87 -2.14
CA ASN A 58 -9.06 4.21 -1.55
C ASN A 58 -9.19 5.34 -2.57
N MET A 59 -8.94 5.08 -3.86
CA MET A 59 -9.05 6.11 -4.89
C MET A 59 -10.48 6.65 -5.03
N PRO A 60 -11.50 5.81 -5.31
CA PRO A 60 -12.86 6.30 -5.44
C PRO A 60 -13.45 6.73 -4.10
N THR A 61 -13.13 6.05 -2.99
CA THR A 61 -13.70 6.36 -1.67
C THR A 61 -13.23 7.69 -1.13
N ASN A 62 -11.99 8.08 -1.39
CA ASN A 62 -11.41 9.35 -0.92
C ASN A 62 -11.54 10.48 -1.94
N SER A 63 -12.32 10.30 -2.99
CA SER A 63 -12.53 11.34 -4.01
C SER A 63 -13.38 12.53 -3.55
N GLY A 64 -14.04 12.41 -2.39
CA GLY A 64 -15.01 13.40 -1.90
C GLY A 64 -16.40 13.30 -2.55
N MET A 65 -16.57 12.39 -3.53
CA MET A 65 -17.81 12.20 -4.28
C MET A 65 -18.68 11.08 -3.73
N VAL A 66 -18.05 10.09 -3.07
CA VAL A 66 -18.74 8.86 -2.59
C VAL A 66 -19.01 8.92 -1.10
N GLN A 67 -18.15 9.61 -0.35
CA GLN A 67 -18.30 9.77 1.09
C GLN A 67 -17.87 11.15 1.55
N GLY A 68 -18.61 11.69 2.51
CA GLY A 68 -18.22 12.87 3.27
C GLY A 68 -17.62 12.49 4.62
N SER A 69 -16.68 13.26 5.11
CA SER A 69 -16.18 13.11 6.48
C SER A 69 -16.59 14.32 7.31
N TYR A 70 -17.13 14.05 8.49
CA TYR A 70 -17.46 15.09 9.46
C TYR A 70 -16.60 14.88 10.71
N ARG A 71 -15.91 15.93 11.13
CA ARG A 71 -15.09 15.91 12.34
C ARG A 71 -15.54 16.98 13.30
N ALA A 72 -16.11 16.57 14.42
CA ALA A 72 -16.40 17.46 15.55
C ALA A 72 -15.24 17.33 16.55
N GLN A 73 -14.51 18.41 16.77
CA GLN A 73 -13.39 18.43 17.72
C GLN A 73 -13.26 19.78 18.42
N THR A 74 -12.71 19.74 19.64
CA THR A 74 -12.24 20.93 20.34
C THR A 74 -10.76 21.11 20.05
N THR A 75 -10.36 22.28 19.62
CA THR A 75 -8.94 22.65 19.45
C THR A 75 -8.52 23.57 20.58
N TYR A 76 -7.28 23.38 21.05
CA TYR A 76 -6.71 24.11 22.17
C TYR A 76 -5.55 25.01 21.70
N ASN A 77 -5.37 26.11 22.40
CA ASN A 77 -4.15 26.93 22.29
C ASN A 77 -2.98 26.25 23.02
N ALA A 78 -1.77 26.74 22.79
CA ALA A 78 -0.58 26.23 23.45
C ALA A 78 -0.62 26.35 25.01
N ASN A 79 -1.42 27.28 25.52
CA ASN A 79 -1.63 27.46 26.96
C ASN A 79 -2.76 26.59 27.55
N GLY A 80 -3.32 25.65 26.78
CA GLY A 80 -4.39 24.75 27.20
C GLY A 80 -5.81 25.36 27.16
N SER A 81 -5.96 26.64 26.82
CA SER A 81 -7.28 27.24 26.64
C SER A 81 -7.95 26.77 25.34
N ILE A 82 -9.28 26.74 25.33
CA ILE A 82 -10.05 26.34 24.13
C ILE A 82 -9.89 27.42 23.05
N LYS A 83 -9.38 27.02 21.89
CA LYS A 83 -9.28 27.88 20.72
C LYS A 83 -10.57 27.88 19.92
N ALA A 84 -11.14 26.71 19.66
CA ALA A 84 -12.39 26.52 18.98
C ALA A 84 -13.04 25.20 19.41
N SER A 85 -14.35 25.18 19.55
CA SER A 85 -15.13 23.97 19.81
C SER A 85 -16.31 23.91 18.85
N ASN A 86 -16.56 22.73 18.29
CA ASN A 86 -17.74 22.52 17.45
C ASN A 86 -18.99 22.49 18.36
N PRO A 87 -20.03 23.31 18.08
CA PRO A 87 -21.27 23.36 18.88
C PRO A 87 -21.96 21.99 19.01
N ALA A 88 -21.83 21.13 18.02
CA ALA A 88 -22.39 19.78 18.05
C ALA A 88 -21.84 18.91 19.21
N LEU A 89 -20.63 19.19 19.71
CA LEU A 89 -20.05 18.48 20.83
C LEU A 89 -20.85 18.68 22.14
N ALA A 90 -21.44 19.86 22.34
CA ALA A 90 -22.30 20.12 23.49
C ALA A 90 -23.56 19.23 23.46
N THR A 91 -24.11 18.97 22.29
CA THR A 91 -25.27 18.12 22.08
C THR A 91 -24.98 16.62 22.29
N LEU A 92 -23.72 16.22 22.00
CA LEU A 92 -23.26 14.84 22.11
C LEU A 92 -22.59 14.53 23.46
N SER A 93 -22.25 15.57 24.23
CA SER A 93 -21.49 15.41 25.47
C SER A 93 -22.21 14.56 26.51
N GLY A 94 -21.48 13.59 27.09
CA GLY A 94 -21.97 12.74 28.19
C GLY A 94 -22.95 11.63 27.79
N LYS A 95 -23.21 11.43 26.49
CA LYS A 95 -24.10 10.38 26.00
C LYS A 95 -23.41 9.55 24.91
N MET A 96 -23.47 8.24 25.08
CA MET A 96 -23.10 7.32 24.00
C MET A 96 -24.30 7.15 23.08
N ILE A 97 -24.21 7.62 21.85
CA ILE A 97 -25.25 7.46 20.82
C ILE A 97 -24.89 6.22 20.00
N THR A 98 -25.74 5.22 20.07
CA THR A 98 -25.60 3.96 19.33
C THR A 98 -26.45 3.92 18.05
N ASP A 99 -27.47 4.78 17.98
CA ASP A 99 -28.30 4.91 16.78
C ASP A 99 -27.68 5.93 15.81
N VAL A 100 -27.35 5.44 14.61
CA VAL A 100 -26.76 6.24 13.53
C VAL A 100 -27.71 7.34 13.06
N ASN A 101 -29.00 7.07 12.97
CA ASN A 101 -30.00 8.08 12.54
C ASN A 101 -30.14 9.21 13.54
N GLU A 102 -30.13 8.88 14.84
CA GLU A 102 -30.11 9.90 15.90
C GLU A 102 -28.85 10.77 15.82
N MET A 103 -27.69 10.15 15.57
CA MET A 103 -26.42 10.87 15.43
C MET A 103 -26.44 11.80 14.21
N ILE A 104 -26.89 11.32 13.06
CA ILE A 104 -27.02 12.11 11.83
C ILE A 104 -27.92 13.31 12.06
N SER A 105 -29.08 13.12 12.67
CA SER A 105 -30.04 14.19 12.98
C SER A 105 -29.45 15.24 13.93
N LYS A 106 -28.79 14.82 15.01
CA LYS A 106 -28.18 15.73 15.99
C LYS A 106 -27.00 16.52 15.46
N LEU A 107 -26.26 15.94 14.50
CA LEU A 107 -25.14 16.61 13.85
C LEU A 107 -25.56 17.45 12.64
N GLY A 108 -26.85 17.40 12.24
CA GLY A 108 -27.35 18.06 11.05
C GLY A 108 -26.75 17.52 9.75
N LEU A 109 -26.36 16.24 9.75
CA LEU A 109 -25.78 15.59 8.59
C LEU A 109 -26.88 15.08 7.63
N LYS A 110 -26.54 14.94 6.38
CA LYS A 110 -27.40 14.28 5.39
C LYS A 110 -27.21 12.76 5.45
N ASN A 111 -28.30 12.02 5.37
CA ASN A 111 -28.28 10.56 5.36
C ASN A 111 -27.81 9.99 4.01
N THR A 112 -27.98 10.77 2.94
CA THR A 112 -27.54 10.42 1.59
C THR A 112 -26.73 11.58 1.01
N ILE A 113 -25.53 11.27 0.55
CA ILE A 113 -24.64 12.25 -0.09
C ILE A 113 -24.88 12.15 -1.60
N THR A 114 -25.23 13.30 -2.20
CA THR A 114 -25.32 13.43 -3.65
C THR A 114 -24.02 13.99 -4.21
N PRO A 115 -23.73 13.87 -5.53
CA PRO A 115 -22.56 14.47 -6.15
C PRO A 115 -22.45 15.99 -5.92
N GLU A 116 -23.59 16.68 -5.73
CA GLU A 116 -23.66 18.11 -5.46
C GLU A 116 -23.19 18.48 -4.04
N ASP A 117 -23.24 17.53 -3.11
CA ASP A 117 -22.71 17.66 -1.75
C ASP A 117 -21.21 17.37 -1.67
N GLY A 118 -20.60 16.97 -2.78
CA GLY A 118 -19.18 16.65 -2.87
C GLY A 118 -18.30 17.83 -2.50
N ALA A 119 -17.34 17.60 -1.62
CA ALA A 119 -16.30 18.56 -1.30
C ALA A 119 -14.96 18.07 -1.89
N LEU A 120 -14.20 19.01 -2.47
CA LEU A 120 -12.85 18.70 -2.92
C LEU A 120 -12.01 18.21 -1.72
N PRO A 121 -11.49 16.98 -1.75
CA PRO A 121 -10.65 16.49 -0.67
C PRO A 121 -9.29 17.21 -0.68
N SER A 122 -8.66 17.30 0.49
CA SER A 122 -7.31 17.87 0.62
C SER A 122 -6.23 17.00 -0.03
N GLU A 123 -6.48 15.71 -0.14
CA GLU A 123 -5.58 14.73 -0.75
C GLU A 123 -6.39 13.80 -1.64
N ILE A 124 -5.84 13.51 -2.81
CA ILE A 124 -6.46 12.60 -3.79
C ILE A 124 -5.45 11.52 -4.12
N ALA A 125 -5.91 10.27 -4.07
CA ALA A 125 -5.19 9.13 -4.57
C ALA A 125 -5.62 8.84 -6.01
N GLY A 126 -4.67 8.80 -6.91
CA GLY A 126 -4.87 8.41 -8.30
C GLY A 126 -3.78 7.45 -8.74
N VAL A 127 -4.05 6.65 -9.74
CA VAL A 127 -3.08 5.74 -10.35
C VAL A 127 -2.87 6.15 -11.81
N ASP A 128 -1.61 6.20 -12.19
CA ASP A 128 -1.24 6.42 -13.60
C ASP A 128 -1.77 5.25 -14.46
N PRO A 129 -2.43 5.52 -15.59
CA PRO A 129 -2.85 4.49 -16.55
C PRO A 129 -1.70 3.59 -17.01
N ASP A 130 -0.49 4.12 -17.01
CA ASP A 130 0.74 3.40 -17.37
C ASP A 130 1.43 2.70 -16.20
N PHE A 131 0.82 2.71 -15.03
CA PHE A 131 1.36 2.03 -13.86
C PHE A 131 1.70 0.56 -14.14
N LYS A 132 2.88 0.14 -13.68
CA LYS A 132 3.35 -1.25 -13.74
C LYS A 132 3.64 -1.75 -12.33
N MET A 133 3.28 -2.99 -12.07
CA MET A 133 3.66 -3.64 -10.81
C MET A 133 5.18 -3.64 -10.65
N PRO A 134 5.71 -3.41 -9.45
CA PRO A 134 7.13 -3.40 -9.21
C PRO A 134 7.75 -4.76 -9.51
N GLN A 135 8.87 -4.75 -10.20
CA GLN A 135 9.66 -5.94 -10.47
C GLN A 135 11.01 -5.85 -9.76
N VAL A 136 11.47 -7.00 -9.29
CA VAL A 136 12.75 -7.14 -8.61
C VAL A 136 13.54 -8.25 -9.28
N TRP A 137 14.75 -7.94 -9.69
CA TRP A 137 15.70 -8.95 -10.12
C TRP A 137 16.51 -9.42 -8.92
N LYS A 138 16.48 -10.72 -8.67
CA LYS A 138 17.26 -11.37 -7.61
C LYS A 138 18.17 -12.42 -8.21
N THR A 139 19.40 -12.45 -7.73
CA THR A 139 20.38 -13.47 -8.04
C THR A 139 20.97 -13.97 -6.73
N SER A 140 21.02 -15.26 -6.55
CA SER A 140 21.68 -15.91 -5.42
C SER A 140 22.74 -16.90 -5.90
N PHE A 141 23.79 -17.04 -5.11
CA PHE A 141 24.84 -18.01 -5.30
C PHE A 141 25.24 -18.55 -3.93
N ALA A 142 25.34 -19.85 -3.80
CA ALA A 142 25.70 -20.50 -2.54
C ALA A 142 26.64 -21.67 -2.79
N VAL A 143 27.51 -21.91 -1.82
CA VAL A 143 28.40 -23.05 -1.76
C VAL A 143 28.18 -23.74 -0.43
N ASP A 144 27.82 -25.01 -0.47
CA ASP A 144 27.63 -25.86 0.69
C ASP A 144 28.78 -26.86 0.75
N TYR A 145 29.55 -26.85 1.84
CA TYR A 145 30.65 -27.77 2.06
C TYR A 145 30.39 -28.65 3.29
N GLN A 146 30.36 -29.96 3.09
CA GLN A 146 30.25 -30.92 4.16
C GLN A 146 31.63 -31.24 4.72
N VAL A 147 31.87 -30.79 5.95
CA VAL A 147 33.18 -30.97 6.60
C VAL A 147 33.32 -32.45 7.00
N PRO A 148 34.43 -33.09 6.65
CA PRO A 148 34.70 -34.50 7.00
C PRO A 148 35.10 -34.64 8.47
N THR A 149 34.13 -34.51 9.37
CA THR A 149 34.31 -34.66 10.82
C THR A 149 33.48 -35.82 11.37
N SER A 150 33.76 -36.25 12.59
CA SER A 150 33.04 -37.34 13.25
C SER A 150 31.57 -37.04 13.50
N PHE A 151 31.16 -35.79 13.45
CA PHE A 151 29.76 -35.38 13.49
C PHE A 151 29.38 -34.65 12.19
N PRO A 152 28.14 -34.78 11.72
CA PRO A 152 27.73 -34.19 10.46
C PRO A 152 27.66 -32.64 10.61
N MET A 153 28.58 -31.95 9.92
CA MET A 153 28.64 -30.49 9.88
C MET A 153 28.71 -30.02 8.44
N THR A 154 27.81 -29.11 8.07
CA THR A 154 27.83 -28.43 6.77
C THR A 154 28.05 -26.93 6.96
N VAL A 155 29.00 -26.41 6.20
CA VAL A 155 29.26 -24.97 6.14
C VAL A 155 28.68 -24.44 4.83
N THR A 156 27.81 -23.43 4.93
CA THR A 156 27.19 -22.77 3.78
C THR A 156 27.64 -21.32 3.69
N LEU A 157 28.13 -20.93 2.51
CA LEU A 157 28.36 -19.54 2.17
C LEU A 157 27.37 -19.13 1.08
N GLU A 158 26.57 -18.11 1.35
CA GLU A 158 25.54 -17.63 0.41
C GLU A 158 25.69 -16.13 0.18
N GLY A 159 25.62 -15.74 -1.10
CA GLY A 159 25.53 -14.34 -1.53
C GLY A 159 24.23 -14.11 -2.28
N ILE A 160 23.53 -13.02 -1.93
CA ILE A 160 22.29 -12.61 -2.59
C ILE A 160 22.45 -11.18 -3.12
N TYR A 161 22.19 -11.01 -4.41
CA TYR A 161 22.11 -9.72 -5.05
C TYR A 161 20.68 -9.39 -5.44
N THR A 162 20.22 -8.19 -5.11
CA THR A 162 18.87 -7.75 -5.40
C THR A 162 18.90 -6.37 -6.05
N LYS A 163 18.27 -6.25 -7.22
CA LYS A 163 18.09 -4.97 -7.92
C LYS A 163 16.59 -4.74 -8.14
N THR A 164 16.09 -3.65 -7.61
CA THR A 164 14.70 -3.22 -7.82
C THR A 164 14.63 -2.32 -9.03
N ASP A 165 13.66 -2.56 -9.91
CA ASP A 165 13.34 -1.60 -10.97
C ASP A 165 12.54 -0.45 -10.33
N ARG A 166 13.27 0.58 -9.90
CA ARG A 166 12.69 1.84 -9.46
C ARG A 166 12.50 2.72 -10.69
N LYS A 167 11.40 2.61 -11.35
CA LYS A 167 10.88 3.77 -12.10
C LYS A 167 10.14 4.64 -11.09
N SER A 168 10.90 5.49 -10.41
CA SER A 168 10.32 6.63 -9.72
C SER A 168 9.78 7.58 -10.78
N THR A 169 8.51 7.74 -10.83
CA THR A 169 7.85 8.92 -11.40
C THR A 169 7.83 10.01 -10.36
#